data_e8ef764ffa495f1964ab5ae656b4e855
#
_entry.id   e8ef764ffa495f1964ab5ae656b4e855
#
_cell.length_a   1.000
_cell.length_b   1.000
_cell.length_c   1.000
_cell.angle_alpha   90.00
_cell.angle_beta   90.00
_cell.angle_gamma   90.00
#
_symmetry.space_group_name_H-M   'P 1'
#
loop_
_entity.id
_entity.type
_entity.pdbx_description
1 polymer ?
#
loop_
_entity_poly.entity_id
_entity_poly.type
_entity_poly.pdbx_seq_one_letter_code
_entity_poly.pdbx_strand_id
1 'polypeptide(L)'
;MKVVRLAWVLTLALMIMPPTTVAQTLEQLWQQGETAQAQKKYPEAERIWRQIIQLYPNSAVAFSNLCAALFRQNKLDEALIFCQKSLALDPKLPQTYKNIGDVLYLQKKLTEAEEMYRRALALDDQYVYAYNNLGLVLYDQKKLTEAEEMYRRALALDDKDVDVYNNLGLVLRAQKKLTEAEEMYRRALALDDKYVFAYNNLGLVLRDQKKLKEAEEMYRRAIALDDKYVYAYNNLGIVLADQKKLTEAEEMFRRALALDDQYVRAYNNLGIVLWDQKKLTEAEEMYRRALSLPDDTSATPTTAHTLAHNNLGRLLQEQGKLEAAIAEFEKATKIDPKFEFASNNLQEARRLLSLQQQPDQIIALNNTKYLPQEDPLTRIKRSIVKISVVFTGNAKGTAYGTGYVVKRRGTTVWIITNRHVVVDRDTEQRADNLENNLEVEPYYGENLPNLPRDRAKAKIIQITEPQENLDLALLEVTGLPDDISPLTFHQGEINPQTPISIIGHPESKDWSKYEAITIGIQSSSGNLLIDVSLAVGGSGSPVFDQEMRVIGLMFKTINESQIDSSGIGFAYPIDRVLQKLAQWQVAVP
;
A
#
# COMPACT_ATOMS: atom_id res chain seq x y z
N MET A 1 -25.20 -21.68 35.41
CA MET A 1 -26.59 -21.12 35.47
C MET A 1 -27.40 -21.33 34.17
N LYS A 2 -26.79 -21.68 33.01
CA LYS A 2 -27.51 -21.92 31.74
C LYS A 2 -28.25 -23.28 31.65
N VAL A 3 -27.86 -24.26 32.41
CA VAL A 3 -28.48 -25.61 32.43
C VAL A 3 -29.87 -25.61 33.15
N VAL A 4 -30.11 -24.68 34.07
CA VAL A 4 -31.33 -24.67 34.91
C VAL A 4 -32.56 -24.12 34.16
N ARG A 5 -32.43 -23.27 33.16
CA ARG A 5 -33.58 -22.75 32.39
C ARG A 5 -34.13 -23.71 31.33
N LEU A 6 -33.32 -24.63 30.81
CA LEU A 6 -33.80 -25.68 29.90
C LEU A 6 -34.64 -26.72 30.61
N ALA A 7 -34.36 -26.99 31.89
CA ALA A 7 -35.08 -27.97 32.70
C ALA A 7 -36.56 -27.58 32.95
N TRP A 8 -36.87 -26.27 33.05
CA TRP A 8 -38.23 -25.80 33.34
C TRP A 8 -39.19 -25.81 32.14
N VAL A 9 -38.69 -25.68 30.92
CA VAL A 9 -39.48 -25.80 29.69
C VAL A 9 -39.78 -27.28 29.38
N LEU A 10 -38.88 -28.18 29.76
CA LEU A 10 -39.03 -29.62 29.60
C LEU A 10 -40.08 -30.23 30.59
N THR A 11 -40.24 -29.65 31.80
CA THR A 11 -41.17 -30.19 32.81
C THR A 11 -42.64 -29.91 32.52
N LEU A 12 -42.98 -28.83 31.78
CA LEU A 12 -44.40 -28.52 31.47
C LEU A 12 -44.95 -29.28 30.27
N ALA A 13 -44.12 -29.74 29.34
CA ALA A 13 -44.52 -30.56 28.16
C ALA A 13 -44.66 -32.08 28.50
N LEU A 14 -44.12 -32.50 29.63
CA LEU A 14 -44.04 -33.91 30.06
C LEU A 14 -45.26 -34.41 30.84
N MET A 15 -46.27 -33.57 31.11
CA MET A 15 -47.46 -34.00 31.92
C MET A 15 -48.54 -34.74 31.12
N ILE A 16 -48.37 -34.97 29.81
CA ILE A 16 -49.42 -35.60 28.96
C ILE A 16 -49.01 -36.96 28.35
N MET A 17 -47.77 -37.45 28.61
CA MET A 17 -47.32 -38.77 28.14
C MET A 17 -46.61 -39.55 29.27
N PRO A 18 -46.53 -40.90 29.20
CA PRO A 18 -45.82 -41.67 30.21
C PRO A 18 -44.35 -41.22 30.27
N PRO A 19 -43.87 -40.87 31.49
CA PRO A 19 -42.83 -39.84 31.63
C PRO A 19 -41.39 -40.26 31.29
N THR A 20 -41.09 -41.48 30.95
CA THR A 20 -39.67 -41.92 30.91
C THR A 20 -39.08 -42.15 29.51
N THR A 21 -39.86 -42.55 28.52
CA THR A 21 -39.32 -42.92 27.20
C THR A 21 -39.27 -41.75 26.22
N VAL A 22 -40.18 -40.78 26.29
CA VAL A 22 -40.25 -39.65 25.37
C VAL A 22 -39.28 -38.52 25.75
N ALA A 23 -39.08 -38.32 27.05
CA ALA A 23 -38.15 -37.34 27.58
C ALA A 23 -36.67 -37.71 27.24
N GLN A 24 -36.33 -38.99 27.39
CA GLN A 24 -35.03 -39.51 27.00
C GLN A 24 -34.79 -39.35 25.49
N THR A 25 -35.80 -39.54 24.66
CA THR A 25 -35.68 -39.48 23.21
C THR A 25 -35.44 -38.05 22.69
N LEU A 26 -36.05 -37.03 23.27
CA LEU A 26 -35.84 -35.64 22.90
C LEU A 26 -34.46 -35.15 23.32
N GLU A 27 -34.04 -35.42 24.54
CA GLU A 27 -32.73 -35.05 25.06
C GLU A 27 -31.62 -35.72 24.26
N GLN A 28 -31.78 -36.99 23.89
CA GLN A 28 -30.86 -37.70 23.03
C GLN A 28 -30.78 -37.11 21.61
N LEU A 29 -31.94 -36.81 21.01
CA LEU A 29 -31.98 -36.17 19.69
C LEU A 29 -31.35 -34.78 19.73
N TRP A 30 -31.60 -34.02 20.78
CA TRP A 30 -31.00 -32.69 20.96
C TRP A 30 -29.49 -32.77 21.03
N GLN A 31 -28.97 -33.63 21.90
CA GLN A 31 -27.53 -33.86 22.07
C GLN A 31 -26.87 -34.39 20.78
N GLN A 32 -27.55 -35.23 20.01
CA GLN A 32 -27.09 -35.68 18.70
C GLN A 32 -27.05 -34.54 17.71
N GLY A 33 -28.03 -33.65 17.66
CA GLY A 33 -28.08 -32.48 16.82
C GLY A 33 -26.93 -31.50 17.10
N GLU A 34 -26.70 -31.20 18.38
CA GLU A 34 -25.56 -30.36 18.80
C GLU A 34 -24.22 -31.03 18.48
N THR A 35 -24.09 -32.34 18.72
CA THR A 35 -22.88 -33.09 18.40
C THR A 35 -22.59 -33.11 16.89
N ALA A 36 -23.62 -33.36 16.07
CA ALA A 36 -23.47 -33.32 14.60
C ALA A 36 -23.03 -31.93 14.11
N GLN A 37 -23.59 -30.88 14.72
CA GLN A 37 -23.23 -29.49 14.39
C GLN A 37 -21.80 -29.16 14.82
N ALA A 38 -21.39 -29.58 16.03
CA ALA A 38 -20.00 -29.41 16.52
C ALA A 38 -18.98 -30.18 15.67
N GLN A 39 -19.38 -31.40 15.21
CA GLN A 39 -18.54 -32.21 14.29
C GLN A 39 -18.59 -31.73 12.83
N LYS A 40 -19.24 -30.60 12.52
CA LYS A 40 -19.41 -30.07 11.17
C LYS A 40 -20.16 -31.00 10.20
N LYS A 41 -20.92 -31.99 10.73
CA LYS A 41 -21.79 -32.90 9.96
C LYS A 41 -23.16 -32.23 9.71
N TYR A 42 -23.16 -31.13 8.98
CA TYR A 42 -24.33 -30.27 8.81
C TYR A 42 -25.55 -30.93 8.16
N PRO A 43 -25.43 -31.84 7.18
CA PRO A 43 -26.57 -32.59 6.66
C PRO A 43 -27.23 -33.51 7.71
N GLU A 44 -26.42 -34.09 8.60
CA GLU A 44 -26.93 -34.90 9.72
C GLU A 44 -27.62 -34.02 10.76
N ALA A 45 -27.00 -32.88 11.10
CA ALA A 45 -27.60 -31.90 12.00
C ALA A 45 -28.94 -31.39 11.46
N GLU A 46 -29.04 -31.07 10.16
CA GLU A 46 -30.30 -30.68 9.51
C GLU A 46 -31.37 -31.74 9.69
N ARG A 47 -31.05 -33.01 9.39
CA ARG A 47 -32.00 -34.12 9.53
C ARG A 47 -32.53 -34.22 10.96
N ILE A 48 -31.67 -34.11 11.95
CA ILE A 48 -32.01 -34.20 13.37
C ILE A 48 -32.87 -33.00 13.79
N TRP A 49 -32.51 -31.79 13.45
CA TRP A 49 -33.29 -30.59 13.80
C TRP A 49 -34.67 -30.62 13.14
N ARG A 50 -34.81 -31.12 11.91
CA ARG A 50 -36.12 -31.32 11.24
C ARG A 50 -36.96 -32.36 12.01
N GLN A 51 -36.37 -33.43 12.50
CA GLN A 51 -37.04 -34.43 13.30
C GLN A 51 -37.52 -33.85 14.65
N ILE A 52 -36.69 -33.05 15.32
CA ILE A 52 -37.06 -32.35 16.56
C ILE A 52 -38.24 -31.39 16.30
N ILE A 53 -38.21 -30.62 15.20
CA ILE A 53 -39.29 -29.69 14.84
C ILE A 53 -40.61 -30.43 14.56
N GLN A 54 -40.57 -31.61 13.94
CA GLN A 54 -41.78 -32.43 13.76
C GLN A 54 -42.40 -32.87 15.08
N LEU A 55 -41.58 -33.19 16.09
CA LEU A 55 -42.03 -33.59 17.40
C LEU A 55 -42.42 -32.37 18.27
N TYR A 56 -41.73 -31.25 18.09
CA TYR A 56 -41.87 -30.02 18.88
C TYR A 56 -41.97 -28.80 17.97
N PRO A 57 -43.11 -28.57 17.30
CA PRO A 57 -43.28 -27.54 16.28
C PRO A 57 -43.21 -26.10 16.81
N ASN A 58 -43.22 -25.90 18.11
CA ASN A 58 -43.13 -24.58 18.76
C ASN A 58 -41.75 -24.31 19.39
N SER A 59 -40.72 -25.08 19.03
CA SER A 59 -39.37 -24.88 19.55
C SER A 59 -38.60 -23.84 18.72
N ALA A 60 -38.59 -22.59 19.14
CA ALA A 60 -37.84 -21.51 18.51
C ALA A 60 -36.34 -21.87 18.34
N VAL A 61 -35.75 -22.48 19.39
CA VAL A 61 -34.35 -22.88 19.40
C VAL A 61 -34.04 -23.94 18.34
N ALA A 62 -34.95 -24.94 18.16
CA ALA A 62 -34.78 -25.97 17.13
C ALA A 62 -34.81 -25.36 15.71
N PHE A 63 -35.70 -24.39 15.46
CA PHE A 63 -35.73 -23.64 14.20
C PHE A 63 -34.47 -22.82 14.00
N SER A 64 -33.93 -22.17 15.04
CA SER A 64 -32.69 -21.41 14.98
C SER A 64 -31.49 -22.32 14.67
N ASN A 65 -31.43 -23.51 15.28
CA ASN A 65 -30.37 -24.49 15.03
C ASN A 65 -30.47 -25.09 13.60
N LEU A 66 -31.68 -25.32 13.11
CA LEU A 66 -31.90 -25.72 11.71
C LEU A 66 -31.43 -24.63 10.73
N CYS A 67 -31.76 -23.36 11.02
CA CYS A 67 -31.27 -22.23 10.23
C CYS A 67 -29.74 -22.23 10.19
N ALA A 68 -29.06 -22.40 11.32
CA ALA A 68 -27.61 -22.46 11.38
C ALA A 68 -27.04 -23.65 10.58
N ALA A 69 -27.66 -24.84 10.68
CA ALA A 69 -27.23 -26.02 9.93
C ALA A 69 -27.40 -25.85 8.40
N LEU A 70 -28.47 -25.20 7.97
CA LEU A 70 -28.72 -24.87 6.55
C LEU A 70 -27.76 -23.80 6.02
N PHE A 71 -27.49 -22.75 6.83
CA PHE A 71 -26.49 -21.74 6.52
C PHE A 71 -25.11 -22.37 6.22
N ARG A 72 -24.68 -23.29 7.08
CA ARG A 72 -23.39 -23.99 6.92
C ARG A 72 -23.33 -24.88 5.67
N GLN A 73 -24.49 -25.22 5.09
CA GLN A 73 -24.61 -25.94 3.82
C GLN A 73 -24.81 -24.99 2.63
N ASN A 74 -24.69 -23.68 2.82
CA ASN A 74 -24.96 -22.65 1.82
C ASN A 74 -26.39 -22.63 1.26
N LYS A 75 -27.37 -23.19 2.01
CA LYS A 75 -28.80 -23.17 1.69
C LYS A 75 -29.44 -21.89 2.25
N LEU A 76 -28.99 -20.71 1.75
CA LEU A 76 -29.22 -19.42 2.39
C LEU A 76 -30.70 -19.02 2.47
N ASP A 77 -31.47 -19.21 1.39
CA ASP A 77 -32.88 -18.82 1.37
C ASP A 77 -33.72 -19.68 2.31
N GLU A 78 -33.44 -20.98 2.33
CA GLU A 78 -34.12 -21.91 3.24
C GLU A 78 -33.76 -21.61 4.70
N ALA A 79 -32.51 -21.29 4.99
CA ALA A 79 -32.06 -20.86 6.30
C ALA A 79 -32.84 -19.64 6.81
N LEU A 80 -33.03 -18.62 5.99
CA LEU A 80 -33.83 -17.44 6.37
C LEU A 80 -35.26 -17.77 6.74
N ILE A 81 -35.90 -18.67 5.98
CA ILE A 81 -37.29 -19.12 6.28
C ILE A 81 -37.37 -19.72 7.69
N PHE A 82 -36.41 -20.57 8.06
CA PHE A 82 -36.43 -21.20 9.39
C PHE A 82 -36.01 -20.25 10.50
N CYS A 83 -35.09 -19.33 10.24
CA CYS A 83 -34.78 -18.25 11.16
C CYS A 83 -35.99 -17.35 11.42
N GLN A 84 -36.77 -16.98 10.38
CA GLN A 84 -38.02 -16.21 10.54
C GLN A 84 -39.08 -16.96 11.36
N LYS A 85 -39.19 -18.28 11.16
CA LYS A 85 -40.09 -19.12 12.00
C LYS A 85 -39.62 -19.12 13.47
N SER A 86 -38.32 -19.19 13.71
CA SER A 86 -37.75 -19.07 15.05
C SER A 86 -38.14 -17.75 15.72
N LEU A 87 -37.97 -16.61 15.03
CA LEU A 87 -38.34 -15.29 15.55
C LEU A 87 -39.83 -15.12 15.76
N ALA A 88 -40.68 -15.74 14.93
CA ALA A 88 -42.14 -15.72 15.11
C ALA A 88 -42.56 -16.43 16.41
N LEU A 89 -41.78 -17.44 16.84
CA LEU A 89 -42.01 -18.18 18.07
C LEU A 89 -41.40 -17.51 19.31
N ASP A 90 -40.16 -17.01 19.15
CA ASP A 90 -39.44 -16.27 20.19
C ASP A 90 -38.64 -15.11 19.60
N PRO A 91 -39.18 -13.87 19.65
CA PRO A 91 -38.47 -12.68 19.17
C PRO A 91 -37.33 -12.22 20.07
N LYS A 92 -37.10 -12.87 21.20
CA LYS A 92 -36.06 -12.54 22.19
C LYS A 92 -34.88 -13.52 22.16
N LEU A 93 -34.77 -14.36 21.15
CA LEU A 93 -33.68 -15.33 21.02
C LEU A 93 -32.47 -14.73 20.29
N PRO A 94 -31.37 -14.34 20.98
CA PRO A 94 -30.22 -13.64 20.37
C PRO A 94 -29.55 -14.45 19.24
N GLN A 95 -29.48 -15.79 19.41
CA GLN A 95 -28.88 -16.71 18.44
C GLN A 95 -29.56 -16.64 17.08
N THR A 96 -30.88 -16.42 17.03
CA THR A 96 -31.60 -16.33 15.78
C THR A 96 -31.26 -15.06 15.01
N TYR A 97 -31.14 -13.92 15.69
CA TYR A 97 -30.68 -12.67 15.06
C TYR A 97 -29.27 -12.82 14.53
N LYS A 98 -28.36 -13.43 15.31
CA LYS A 98 -26.98 -13.72 14.86
C LYS A 98 -26.99 -14.61 13.62
N ASN A 99 -27.82 -15.69 13.58
CA ASN A 99 -27.91 -16.59 12.43
C ASN A 99 -28.46 -15.88 11.18
N ILE A 100 -29.45 -14.98 11.34
CA ILE A 100 -29.93 -14.13 10.23
C ILE A 100 -28.82 -13.21 9.74
N GLY A 101 -28.07 -12.57 10.66
CA GLY A 101 -26.91 -11.73 10.34
C GLY A 101 -25.88 -12.49 9.51
N ASP A 102 -25.57 -13.75 9.88
CA ASP A 102 -24.62 -14.60 9.12
C ASP A 102 -25.11 -14.84 7.68
N VAL A 103 -26.39 -15.14 7.49
CA VAL A 103 -26.96 -15.37 6.17
C VAL A 103 -26.91 -14.09 5.32
N LEU A 104 -27.33 -12.96 5.90
CA LEU A 104 -27.31 -11.66 5.23
C LEU A 104 -25.91 -11.22 4.85
N TYR A 105 -24.93 -11.49 5.70
CA TYR A 105 -23.52 -11.23 5.42
C TYR A 105 -23.02 -11.98 4.18
N LEU A 106 -23.31 -13.29 4.07
CA LEU A 106 -22.96 -14.06 2.86
C LEU A 106 -23.70 -13.57 1.60
N GLN A 107 -24.93 -13.06 1.77
CA GLN A 107 -25.66 -12.41 0.68
C GLN A 107 -25.14 -11.00 0.35
N LYS A 108 -24.05 -10.54 0.99
CA LYS A 108 -23.48 -9.19 0.85
C LYS A 108 -24.43 -8.04 1.26
N LYS A 109 -25.46 -8.33 2.03
CA LYS A 109 -26.41 -7.37 2.60
C LYS A 109 -25.87 -6.82 3.93
N LEU A 110 -24.73 -6.08 3.83
CA LEU A 110 -23.95 -5.70 5.01
C LEU A 110 -24.72 -4.85 6.02
N THR A 111 -25.56 -3.91 5.56
CA THR A 111 -26.34 -3.04 6.44
C THR A 111 -27.40 -3.82 7.23
N GLU A 112 -28.08 -4.75 6.58
CA GLU A 112 -29.08 -5.61 7.22
C GLU A 112 -28.41 -6.58 8.20
N ALA A 113 -27.24 -7.13 7.84
CA ALA A 113 -26.46 -7.99 8.74
C ALA A 113 -26.02 -7.23 10.00
N GLU A 114 -25.54 -6.02 9.87
CA GLU A 114 -25.19 -5.14 10.99
C GLU A 114 -26.38 -4.96 11.95
N GLU A 115 -27.55 -4.65 11.41
CA GLU A 115 -28.76 -4.48 12.21
C GLU A 115 -29.09 -5.75 13.02
N MET A 116 -28.99 -6.92 12.39
CA MET A 116 -29.29 -8.18 13.06
C MET A 116 -28.30 -8.48 14.20
N TYR A 117 -27.01 -8.28 13.98
CA TYR A 117 -26.02 -8.47 15.05
C TYR A 117 -26.22 -7.46 16.20
N ARG A 118 -26.54 -6.19 15.91
CA ARG A 118 -26.84 -5.20 16.95
C ARG A 118 -28.10 -5.58 17.74
N ARG A 119 -29.13 -6.17 17.12
CA ARG A 119 -30.30 -6.71 17.79
C ARG A 119 -29.95 -7.90 18.69
N ALA A 120 -29.08 -8.81 18.23
CA ALA A 120 -28.59 -9.91 19.05
C ALA A 120 -27.89 -9.41 20.32
N LEU A 121 -27.03 -8.38 20.19
CA LEU A 121 -26.29 -7.76 21.29
C LEU A 121 -27.18 -6.95 22.24
N ALA A 122 -28.25 -6.34 21.72
CA ALA A 122 -29.24 -5.66 22.56
C ALA A 122 -30.05 -6.65 23.47
N LEU A 123 -30.13 -7.92 23.06
CA LEU A 123 -30.78 -9.00 23.84
C LEU A 123 -29.80 -9.74 24.76
N ASP A 124 -28.56 -9.86 24.36
CA ASP A 124 -27.48 -10.50 25.13
C ASP A 124 -26.15 -9.76 24.87
N ASP A 125 -25.79 -8.85 25.77
CA ASP A 125 -24.56 -8.04 25.70
C ASP A 125 -23.29 -8.83 26.04
N GLN A 126 -23.41 -10.12 26.39
CA GLN A 126 -22.31 -11.05 26.62
C GLN A 126 -22.07 -11.99 25.41
N TYR A 127 -22.74 -11.75 24.28
CA TYR A 127 -22.69 -12.65 23.14
C TYR A 127 -21.45 -12.42 22.25
N VAL A 128 -20.32 -13.06 22.62
CA VAL A 128 -19.01 -12.93 21.96
C VAL A 128 -19.09 -13.10 20.45
N TYR A 129 -19.79 -14.13 19.96
CA TYR A 129 -19.91 -14.38 18.51
C TYR A 129 -20.61 -13.24 17.76
N ALA A 130 -21.56 -12.55 18.38
CA ALA A 130 -22.22 -11.42 17.74
C ALA A 130 -21.29 -10.21 17.65
N TYR A 131 -20.44 -9.95 18.66
CA TYR A 131 -19.41 -8.92 18.58
C TYR A 131 -18.40 -9.21 17.49
N ASN A 132 -17.86 -10.44 17.41
CA ASN A 132 -16.91 -10.82 16.38
C ASN A 132 -17.49 -10.63 14.97
N ASN A 133 -18.72 -11.12 14.73
CA ASN A 133 -19.34 -11.05 13.41
C ASN A 133 -19.77 -9.61 13.04
N LEU A 134 -20.19 -8.80 14.02
CA LEU A 134 -20.44 -7.37 13.82
C LEU A 134 -19.13 -6.65 13.44
N GLY A 135 -18.03 -6.96 14.13
CA GLY A 135 -16.70 -6.45 13.79
C GLY A 135 -16.33 -6.74 12.33
N LEU A 136 -16.59 -7.96 11.85
CA LEU A 136 -16.32 -8.36 10.46
C LEU A 136 -17.18 -7.56 9.46
N VAL A 137 -18.47 -7.39 9.71
CA VAL A 137 -19.37 -6.57 8.88
C VAL A 137 -18.89 -5.13 8.82
N LEU A 138 -18.54 -4.54 9.95
CA LEU A 138 -18.06 -3.16 10.06
C LEU A 138 -16.71 -2.98 9.31
N TYR A 139 -15.84 -3.97 9.39
CA TYR A 139 -14.58 -3.98 8.61
C TYR A 139 -14.86 -3.94 7.11
N ASP A 140 -15.78 -4.78 6.61
CA ASP A 140 -16.16 -4.80 5.18
C ASP A 140 -16.83 -3.49 4.75
N GLN A 141 -17.55 -2.83 5.65
CA GLN A 141 -18.13 -1.50 5.44
C GLN A 141 -17.09 -0.36 5.54
N LYS A 142 -15.81 -0.67 5.83
CA LYS A 142 -14.74 0.31 6.09
C LYS A 142 -14.93 1.18 7.34
N LYS A 143 -15.80 0.78 8.26
CA LYS A 143 -16.02 1.40 9.57
C LYS A 143 -14.98 0.87 10.57
N LEU A 144 -13.69 1.15 10.30
CA LEU A 144 -12.58 0.48 11.00
C LEU A 144 -12.55 0.74 12.52
N THR A 145 -12.91 1.96 12.96
CA THR A 145 -12.92 2.31 14.38
C THR A 145 -13.99 1.53 15.16
N GLU A 146 -15.19 1.41 14.57
CA GLU A 146 -16.27 0.63 15.18
C GLU A 146 -15.94 -0.88 15.19
N ALA A 147 -15.32 -1.38 14.11
CA ALA A 147 -14.86 -2.77 14.03
C ALA A 147 -13.86 -3.09 15.14
N GLU A 148 -12.86 -2.21 15.36
CA GLU A 148 -11.91 -2.34 16.46
C GLU A 148 -12.60 -2.42 17.81
N GLU A 149 -13.57 -1.53 18.06
CA GLU A 149 -14.33 -1.54 19.33
C GLU A 149 -15.05 -2.87 19.55
N MET A 150 -15.70 -3.41 18.51
CA MET A 150 -16.42 -4.67 18.62
C MET A 150 -15.49 -5.84 18.94
N TYR A 151 -14.34 -5.93 18.28
CA TYR A 151 -13.36 -6.98 18.57
C TYR A 151 -12.76 -6.83 19.98
N ARG A 152 -12.46 -5.61 20.43
CA ARG A 152 -11.99 -5.38 21.82
C ARG A 152 -13.05 -5.78 22.85
N ARG A 153 -14.33 -5.55 22.59
CA ARG A 153 -15.44 -6.03 23.45
C ARG A 153 -15.52 -7.56 23.46
N ALA A 154 -15.36 -8.21 22.29
CA ALA A 154 -15.30 -9.66 22.20
C ALA A 154 -14.16 -10.24 23.06
N LEU A 155 -12.96 -9.67 22.97
CA LEU A 155 -11.78 -10.09 23.75
C LEU A 155 -11.92 -9.78 25.26
N ALA A 156 -12.66 -8.76 25.64
CA ALA A 156 -12.95 -8.49 27.05
C ALA A 156 -13.87 -9.55 27.67
N LEU A 157 -14.65 -10.24 26.84
CA LEU A 157 -15.56 -11.34 27.28
C LEU A 157 -14.91 -12.72 27.17
N ASP A 158 -14.06 -12.91 26.14
CA ASP A 158 -13.28 -14.14 25.91
C ASP A 158 -11.90 -13.75 25.35
N ASP A 159 -10.91 -13.74 26.24
CA ASP A 159 -9.52 -13.40 25.93
C ASP A 159 -8.72 -14.54 25.27
N LYS A 160 -9.38 -15.67 24.96
CA LYS A 160 -8.76 -16.86 24.35
C LYS A 160 -9.23 -17.12 22.92
N ASP A 161 -10.04 -16.24 22.35
CA ASP A 161 -10.54 -16.42 21.00
C ASP A 161 -9.46 -15.98 19.98
N VAL A 162 -8.83 -16.96 19.34
CA VAL A 162 -7.75 -16.78 18.36
C VAL A 162 -8.25 -16.04 17.12
N ASP A 163 -9.48 -16.32 16.67
CA ASP A 163 -10.06 -15.68 15.50
C ASP A 163 -10.28 -14.18 15.73
N VAL A 164 -10.70 -13.80 16.95
CA VAL A 164 -10.92 -12.39 17.29
C VAL A 164 -9.59 -11.63 17.33
N TYR A 165 -8.52 -12.20 17.89
CA TYR A 165 -7.19 -11.58 17.82
C TYR A 165 -6.72 -11.39 16.39
N ASN A 166 -6.88 -12.40 15.52
CA ASN A 166 -6.54 -12.30 14.12
C ASN A 166 -7.34 -11.19 13.40
N ASN A 167 -8.64 -11.12 13.64
CA ASN A 167 -9.53 -10.13 13.02
C ASN A 167 -9.23 -8.71 13.52
N LEU A 168 -8.94 -8.54 14.81
CA LEU A 168 -8.47 -7.26 15.34
C LEU A 168 -7.15 -6.83 14.70
N GLY A 169 -6.22 -7.76 14.52
CA GLY A 169 -4.97 -7.51 13.79
C GLY A 169 -5.19 -7.00 12.36
N LEU A 170 -6.17 -7.55 11.63
CA LEU A 170 -6.54 -7.08 10.28
C LEU A 170 -7.04 -5.63 10.30
N VAL A 171 -7.92 -5.30 11.26
CA VAL A 171 -8.44 -3.94 11.43
C VAL A 171 -7.32 -2.95 11.75
N LEU A 172 -6.46 -3.27 12.71
CA LEU A 172 -5.34 -2.44 13.13
C LEU A 172 -4.35 -2.21 11.98
N ARG A 173 -4.07 -3.25 11.19
CA ARG A 173 -3.26 -3.12 9.97
C ARG A 173 -3.91 -2.18 8.96
N ALA A 174 -5.23 -2.27 8.75
CA ALA A 174 -5.97 -1.39 7.85
C ALA A 174 -5.93 0.08 8.34
N GLN A 175 -5.90 0.31 9.65
CA GLN A 175 -5.71 1.62 10.28
C GLN A 175 -4.24 2.09 10.31
N LYS A 176 -3.30 1.31 9.77
CA LYS A 176 -1.85 1.57 9.82
C LYS A 176 -1.24 1.52 11.23
N LYS A 177 -1.93 0.98 12.22
CA LYS A 177 -1.44 0.70 13.58
C LYS A 177 -0.61 -0.59 13.59
N LEU A 178 0.52 -0.58 12.86
CA LEU A 178 1.26 -1.82 12.54
C LEU A 178 1.84 -2.52 13.78
N THR A 179 2.28 -1.77 14.79
CA THR A 179 2.83 -2.36 16.04
C THR A 179 1.74 -3.08 16.85
N GLU A 180 0.56 -2.48 16.97
CA GLU A 180 -0.56 -3.12 17.65
C GLU A 180 -1.06 -4.35 16.87
N ALA A 181 -1.11 -4.26 15.53
CA ALA A 181 -1.48 -5.40 14.69
C ALA A 181 -0.50 -6.58 14.87
N GLU A 182 0.81 -6.33 14.90
CA GLU A 182 1.84 -7.33 15.20
C GLU A 182 1.59 -7.99 16.55
N GLU A 183 1.28 -7.22 17.59
CA GLU A 183 0.99 -7.74 18.92
C GLU A 183 -0.22 -8.68 18.89
N MET A 184 -1.31 -8.30 18.21
CA MET A 184 -2.52 -9.13 18.14
C MET A 184 -2.25 -10.48 17.46
N TYR A 185 -1.52 -10.49 16.36
CA TYR A 185 -1.15 -11.76 15.70
C TYR A 185 -0.22 -12.62 16.57
N ARG A 186 0.73 -12.02 17.28
CA ARG A 186 1.57 -12.75 18.24
C ARG A 186 0.77 -13.34 19.39
N ARG A 187 -0.27 -12.65 19.87
CA ARG A 187 -1.19 -13.19 20.88
C ARG A 187 -2.00 -14.36 20.32
N ALA A 188 -2.53 -14.25 19.09
CA ALA A 188 -3.19 -15.37 18.42
C ALA A 188 -2.27 -16.60 18.34
N LEU A 189 -1.01 -16.42 17.94
CA LEU A 189 -0.01 -17.50 17.84
C LEU A 189 0.44 -18.06 19.20
N ALA A 190 0.37 -17.26 20.26
CA ALA A 190 0.63 -17.75 21.62
C ALA A 190 -0.49 -18.64 22.15
N LEU A 191 -1.73 -18.47 21.67
CA LEU A 191 -2.89 -19.29 21.99
C LEU A 191 -2.98 -20.54 21.12
N ASP A 192 -2.66 -20.40 19.81
CA ASP A 192 -2.61 -21.51 18.86
C ASP A 192 -1.40 -21.32 17.92
N ASP A 193 -0.31 -22.04 18.21
CA ASP A 193 0.94 -22.02 17.44
C ASP A 193 0.83 -22.68 16.05
N LYS A 194 -0.33 -23.27 15.72
CA LYS A 194 -0.66 -23.86 14.42
C LYS A 194 -1.61 -23.03 13.59
N TYR A 195 -1.97 -21.84 14.05
CA TYR A 195 -2.93 -20.99 13.36
C TYR A 195 -2.30 -20.31 12.12
N VAL A 196 -2.39 -20.98 10.98
CA VAL A 196 -1.75 -20.60 9.71
C VAL A 196 -2.07 -19.16 9.28
N PHE A 197 -3.33 -18.72 9.49
CA PHE A 197 -3.76 -17.37 9.09
C PHE A 197 -3.01 -16.26 9.85
N ALA A 198 -2.72 -16.47 11.14
CA ALA A 198 -1.97 -15.48 11.92
C ALA A 198 -0.51 -15.38 11.46
N TYR A 199 0.15 -16.48 11.10
CA TYR A 199 1.49 -16.42 10.50
C TYR A 199 1.49 -15.64 9.20
N ASN A 200 0.56 -15.90 8.29
CA ASN A 200 0.45 -15.17 7.04
C ASN A 200 0.22 -13.67 7.27
N ASN A 201 -0.71 -13.32 8.17
CA ASN A 201 -1.09 -11.94 8.44
C ASN A 201 0.01 -11.19 9.21
N LEU A 202 0.73 -11.85 10.12
CA LEU A 202 1.93 -11.33 10.76
C LEU A 202 3.01 -11.03 9.72
N GLY A 203 3.23 -11.94 8.77
CA GLY A 203 4.14 -11.71 7.64
C GLY A 203 3.79 -10.46 6.83
N LEU A 204 2.49 -10.20 6.58
CA LEU A 204 2.05 -8.97 5.90
C LEU A 204 2.39 -7.71 6.71
N VAL A 205 2.16 -7.72 8.03
CA VAL A 205 2.48 -6.59 8.91
C VAL A 205 3.99 -6.35 8.96
N LEU A 206 4.79 -7.39 9.10
CA LEU A 206 6.25 -7.30 9.14
C LEU A 206 6.81 -6.76 7.81
N ARG A 207 6.22 -7.16 6.66
CA ARG A 207 6.56 -6.59 5.36
C ARG A 207 6.21 -5.10 5.29
N ASP A 208 5.02 -4.70 5.77
CA ASP A 208 4.60 -3.30 5.82
C ASP A 208 5.55 -2.46 6.72
N GLN A 209 6.12 -3.07 7.77
CA GLN A 209 7.16 -2.49 8.63
C GLN A 209 8.58 -2.56 8.03
N LYS A 210 8.75 -3.10 6.81
CA LYS A 210 10.05 -3.35 6.16
C LYS A 210 10.96 -4.38 6.86
N LYS A 211 10.43 -5.18 7.78
CA LYS A 211 11.11 -6.30 8.43
C LYS A 211 11.08 -7.56 7.55
N LEU A 212 11.71 -7.46 6.36
CA LEU A 212 11.55 -8.47 5.30
C LEU A 212 12.03 -9.88 5.69
N LYS A 213 13.11 -10.00 6.50
CA LYS A 213 13.61 -11.32 6.96
C LYS A 213 12.62 -12.01 7.90
N GLU A 214 12.04 -11.24 8.83
CA GLU A 214 11.04 -11.77 9.75
C GLU A 214 9.74 -12.15 9.00
N ALA A 215 9.32 -11.33 8.02
CA ALA A 215 8.19 -11.64 7.17
C ALA A 215 8.40 -12.96 6.40
N GLU A 216 9.58 -13.17 5.81
CA GLU A 216 9.96 -14.41 5.14
C GLU A 216 9.82 -15.62 6.09
N GLU A 217 10.31 -15.51 7.33
CA GLU A 217 10.19 -16.58 8.32
C GLU A 217 8.72 -16.92 8.60
N MET A 218 7.86 -15.92 8.79
CA MET A 218 6.44 -16.14 9.08
C MET A 218 5.73 -16.86 7.92
N TYR A 219 6.00 -16.48 6.68
CA TYR A 219 5.40 -17.18 5.53
C TYR A 219 5.93 -18.62 5.38
N ARG A 220 7.23 -18.86 5.63
CA ARG A 220 7.77 -20.23 5.65
C ARG A 220 7.15 -21.08 6.76
N ARG A 221 6.83 -20.50 7.92
CA ARG A 221 6.07 -21.16 8.98
C ARG A 221 4.65 -21.50 8.55
N ALA A 222 3.95 -20.56 7.91
CA ALA A 222 2.62 -20.81 7.38
C ALA A 222 2.61 -21.97 6.38
N ILE A 223 3.57 -22.01 5.44
CA ILE A 223 3.73 -23.08 4.45
C ILE A 223 4.07 -24.42 5.12
N ALA A 224 4.91 -24.43 6.15
CA ALA A 224 5.27 -25.66 6.88
C ALA A 224 4.06 -26.26 7.64
N LEU A 225 3.10 -25.45 8.05
CA LEU A 225 1.86 -25.90 8.70
C LEU A 225 0.78 -26.33 7.71
N ASP A 226 0.70 -25.63 6.58
CA ASP A 226 -0.22 -25.94 5.48
C ASP A 226 0.48 -25.72 4.12
N ASP A 227 0.99 -26.81 3.55
CA ASP A 227 1.70 -26.82 2.27
C ASP A 227 0.81 -26.54 1.06
N LYS A 228 -0.52 -26.42 1.28
CA LYS A 228 -1.51 -26.04 0.27
C LYS A 228 -2.01 -24.60 0.39
N TYR A 229 -1.47 -23.85 1.36
CA TYR A 229 -1.91 -22.48 1.59
C TYR A 229 -1.33 -21.51 0.54
N VAL A 230 -2.02 -21.36 -0.58
CA VAL A 230 -1.62 -20.61 -1.78
C VAL A 230 -1.17 -19.18 -1.47
N TYR A 231 -1.87 -18.50 -0.55
CA TYR A 231 -1.56 -17.11 -0.19
C TYR A 231 -0.18 -16.95 0.44
N ALA A 232 0.29 -17.91 1.23
CA ALA A 232 1.60 -17.85 1.85
C ALA A 232 2.72 -17.96 0.80
N TYR A 233 2.57 -18.81 -0.21
CA TYR A 233 3.52 -18.89 -1.32
C TYR A 233 3.58 -17.58 -2.11
N ASN A 234 2.43 -17.00 -2.46
CA ASN A 234 2.40 -15.72 -3.17
C ASN A 234 3.06 -14.61 -2.33
N ASN A 235 2.74 -14.51 -1.05
CA ASN A 235 3.26 -13.47 -0.18
C ASN A 235 4.77 -13.66 0.09
N LEU A 236 5.23 -14.90 0.22
CA LEU A 236 6.66 -15.23 0.30
C LEU A 236 7.38 -14.81 -0.98
N GLY A 237 6.81 -15.11 -2.16
CA GLY A 237 7.34 -14.67 -3.45
C GLY A 237 7.52 -13.15 -3.52
N ILE A 238 6.54 -12.38 -3.03
CA ILE A 238 6.62 -10.92 -3.00
C ILE A 238 7.77 -10.46 -2.09
N VAL A 239 7.89 -11.02 -0.87
CA VAL A 239 8.97 -10.65 0.06
C VAL A 239 10.35 -11.01 -0.49
N LEU A 240 10.48 -12.15 -1.15
CA LEU A 240 11.73 -12.56 -1.80
C LEU A 240 12.09 -11.62 -2.97
N ALA A 241 11.10 -11.18 -3.74
CA ALA A 241 11.29 -10.16 -4.77
C ALA A 241 11.73 -8.81 -4.18
N ASP A 242 11.10 -8.37 -3.07
CA ASP A 242 11.50 -7.17 -2.31
C ASP A 242 12.96 -7.27 -1.81
N GLN A 243 13.42 -8.48 -1.48
CA GLN A 243 14.81 -8.77 -1.10
C GLN A 243 15.76 -8.98 -2.30
N LYS A 244 15.28 -8.83 -3.55
CA LYS A 244 16.02 -9.10 -4.80
C LYS A 244 16.45 -10.56 -5.00
N LYS A 245 15.82 -11.51 -4.29
CA LYS A 245 15.98 -12.94 -4.49
C LYS A 245 15.05 -13.44 -5.60
N LEU A 246 15.26 -12.95 -6.83
CA LEU A 246 14.30 -13.12 -7.91
C LEU A 246 14.04 -14.58 -8.31
N THR A 247 15.07 -15.44 -8.27
CA THR A 247 14.92 -16.88 -8.60
C THR A 247 14.05 -17.61 -7.59
N GLU A 248 14.25 -17.33 -6.29
CA GLU A 248 13.43 -17.94 -5.23
C GLU A 248 11.98 -17.39 -5.29
N ALA A 249 11.82 -16.10 -5.60
CA ALA A 249 10.51 -15.49 -5.77
C ALA A 249 9.74 -16.16 -6.93
N GLU A 250 10.38 -16.37 -8.07
CA GLU A 250 9.81 -17.10 -9.22
C GLU A 250 9.33 -18.49 -8.80
N GLU A 251 10.15 -19.23 -8.06
CA GLU A 251 9.76 -20.56 -7.58
C GLU A 251 8.50 -20.50 -6.71
N MET A 252 8.41 -19.56 -5.78
CA MET A 252 7.26 -19.45 -4.89
C MET A 252 5.97 -19.09 -5.66
N PHE A 253 6.03 -18.18 -6.64
CA PHE A 253 4.87 -17.88 -7.48
C PHE A 253 4.46 -19.10 -8.33
N ARG A 254 5.40 -19.85 -8.89
CA ARG A 254 5.09 -21.09 -9.63
C ARG A 254 4.47 -22.16 -8.72
N ARG A 255 4.89 -22.25 -7.45
CA ARG A 255 4.26 -23.13 -6.44
C ARG A 255 2.82 -22.69 -6.14
N ALA A 256 2.58 -21.38 -5.96
CA ALA A 256 1.24 -20.85 -5.77
C ALA A 256 0.32 -21.23 -6.96
N LEU A 257 0.81 -21.07 -8.20
CA LEU A 257 0.08 -21.38 -9.43
C LEU A 257 -0.12 -22.89 -9.67
N ALA A 258 0.78 -23.74 -9.15
CA ALA A 258 0.61 -25.19 -9.20
C ALA A 258 -0.49 -25.67 -8.24
N LEU A 259 -0.75 -24.93 -7.15
CA LEU A 259 -1.83 -25.20 -6.19
C LEU A 259 -3.17 -24.59 -6.63
N ASP A 260 -3.13 -23.42 -7.25
CA ASP A 260 -4.30 -22.71 -7.77
C ASP A 260 -3.96 -22.01 -9.10
N ASP A 261 -4.28 -22.65 -10.21
CA ASP A 261 -4.06 -22.16 -11.57
C ASP A 261 -5.01 -21.02 -11.99
N GLN A 262 -5.97 -20.65 -11.12
CA GLN A 262 -6.87 -19.52 -11.28
C GLN A 262 -6.42 -18.28 -10.49
N TYR A 263 -5.29 -18.35 -9.80
CA TYR A 263 -4.84 -17.26 -8.93
C TYR A 263 -4.21 -16.11 -9.73
N VAL A 264 -5.05 -15.20 -10.21
CA VAL A 264 -4.70 -14.08 -11.12
C VAL A 264 -3.54 -13.23 -10.59
N ARG A 265 -3.52 -12.94 -9.28
CA ARG A 265 -2.46 -12.13 -8.66
C ARG A 265 -1.08 -12.79 -8.77
N ALA A 266 -1.00 -14.10 -8.62
CA ALA A 266 0.28 -14.81 -8.71
C ALA A 266 0.85 -14.75 -10.13
N TYR A 267 0.01 -14.83 -11.17
CA TYR A 267 0.46 -14.60 -12.55
C TYR A 267 1.02 -13.19 -12.75
N ASN A 268 0.32 -12.18 -12.25
CA ASN A 268 0.80 -10.80 -12.36
C ASN A 268 2.13 -10.59 -11.63
N ASN A 269 2.27 -11.12 -10.42
CA ASN A 269 3.49 -11.02 -9.63
C ASN A 269 4.65 -11.81 -10.27
N LEU A 270 4.37 -13.00 -10.81
CA LEU A 270 5.35 -13.78 -11.56
C LEU A 270 5.82 -13.01 -12.80
N GLY A 271 4.89 -12.37 -13.53
CA GLY A 271 5.22 -11.50 -14.66
C GLY A 271 6.18 -10.38 -14.29
N ILE A 272 5.99 -9.73 -13.13
CA ILE A 272 6.90 -8.68 -12.64
C ILE A 272 8.30 -9.25 -12.37
N VAL A 273 8.40 -10.40 -11.70
CA VAL A 273 9.69 -11.02 -11.39
C VAL A 273 10.42 -11.48 -12.65
N LEU A 274 9.69 -12.05 -13.62
CA LEU A 274 10.27 -12.45 -14.90
C LEU A 274 10.75 -11.23 -15.70
N TRP A 275 10.03 -10.13 -15.63
CA TRP A 275 10.46 -8.87 -16.24
C TRP A 275 11.77 -8.35 -15.58
N ASP A 276 11.84 -8.34 -14.26
CA ASP A 276 13.06 -7.95 -13.52
C ASP A 276 14.25 -8.86 -13.87
N GLN A 277 14.00 -10.15 -14.16
CA GLN A 277 15.01 -11.10 -14.65
C GLN A 277 15.32 -10.94 -16.15
N LYS A 278 14.71 -9.98 -16.87
CA LYS A 278 14.83 -9.77 -18.32
C LYS A 278 14.27 -10.93 -19.18
N LYS A 279 13.43 -11.76 -18.62
CA LYS A 279 12.69 -12.82 -19.33
C LYS A 279 11.38 -12.24 -19.93
N LEU A 280 11.52 -11.28 -20.86
CA LEU A 280 10.42 -10.43 -21.32
C LEU A 280 9.27 -11.21 -21.98
N THR A 281 9.59 -12.27 -22.74
CA THR A 281 8.57 -13.12 -23.40
C THR A 281 7.74 -13.90 -22.39
N GLU A 282 8.38 -14.48 -21.37
CA GLU A 282 7.68 -15.20 -20.29
C GLU A 282 6.84 -14.23 -19.44
N ALA A 283 7.36 -13.03 -19.16
CA ALA A 283 6.61 -12.00 -18.45
C ALA A 283 5.32 -11.62 -19.20
N GLU A 284 5.41 -11.41 -20.52
CA GLU A 284 4.24 -11.13 -21.38
C GLU A 284 3.21 -12.26 -21.32
N GLU A 285 3.66 -13.51 -21.38
CA GLU A 285 2.80 -14.69 -21.28
C GLU A 285 2.05 -14.70 -19.94
N MET A 286 2.73 -14.43 -18.82
CA MET A 286 2.11 -14.42 -17.49
C MET A 286 1.05 -13.31 -17.37
N TYR A 287 1.32 -12.10 -17.86
CA TYR A 287 0.30 -11.04 -17.86
C TYR A 287 -0.91 -11.41 -18.72
N ARG A 288 -0.70 -11.99 -19.92
CA ARG A 288 -1.79 -12.45 -20.77
C ARG A 288 -2.58 -13.58 -20.11
N ARG A 289 -1.91 -14.48 -19.39
CA ARG A 289 -2.57 -15.54 -18.63
C ARG A 289 -3.43 -14.95 -17.51
N ALA A 290 -2.93 -13.97 -16.75
CA ALA A 290 -3.70 -13.23 -15.76
C ALA A 290 -4.99 -12.64 -16.36
N LEU A 291 -4.89 -12.03 -17.55
CA LEU A 291 -6.01 -11.40 -18.24
C LEU A 291 -7.01 -12.39 -18.87
N SER A 292 -6.64 -13.67 -19.02
CA SER A 292 -7.54 -14.72 -19.53
C SER A 292 -8.43 -15.35 -18.46
N LEU A 293 -8.17 -15.06 -17.18
CA LEU A 293 -8.91 -15.58 -16.04
C LEU A 293 -9.95 -14.55 -15.56
N PRO A 294 -10.93 -14.93 -14.72
CA PRO A 294 -11.82 -13.97 -14.09
C PRO A 294 -11.07 -12.92 -13.28
N ASP A 295 -11.51 -11.64 -13.32
CA ASP A 295 -10.86 -10.58 -12.57
C ASP A 295 -11.00 -10.74 -11.06
N ASP A 296 -9.93 -10.47 -10.32
CA ASP A 296 -9.96 -10.34 -8.88
C ASP A 296 -10.20 -8.88 -8.49
N THR A 297 -11.47 -8.56 -8.28
CA THR A 297 -11.91 -7.21 -7.87
C THR A 297 -11.63 -6.89 -6.40
N SER A 298 -11.17 -7.87 -5.61
CA SER A 298 -10.75 -7.67 -4.21
C SER A 298 -9.31 -7.17 -4.08
N ALA A 299 -8.57 -7.07 -5.20
CA ALA A 299 -7.22 -6.54 -5.22
C ALA A 299 -7.19 -5.05 -4.82
N THR A 300 -6.11 -4.64 -4.19
CA THR A 300 -5.83 -3.25 -3.83
C THR A 300 -4.43 -2.88 -4.34
N PRO A 301 -4.20 -1.67 -4.83
CA PRO A 301 -5.10 -0.49 -4.84
C PRO A 301 -6.18 -0.51 -5.93
N THR A 302 -6.19 -1.49 -6.83
CA THR A 302 -7.13 -1.65 -7.95
C THR A 302 -7.32 -3.12 -8.28
N THR A 303 -8.13 -3.48 -9.29
CA THR A 303 -8.37 -4.87 -9.68
C THR A 303 -7.12 -5.54 -10.25
N ALA A 304 -7.07 -6.87 -10.21
CA ALA A 304 -5.94 -7.63 -10.76
C ALA A 304 -5.78 -7.42 -12.27
N HIS A 305 -6.89 -7.30 -13.02
CA HIS A 305 -6.85 -7.01 -14.45
C HIS A 305 -6.33 -5.60 -14.74
N THR A 306 -6.70 -4.58 -13.96
CA THR A 306 -6.14 -3.24 -14.11
C THR A 306 -4.62 -3.27 -13.96
N LEU A 307 -4.10 -3.97 -12.94
CA LEU A 307 -2.66 -4.13 -12.74
C LEU A 307 -2.00 -4.88 -13.90
N ALA A 308 -2.60 -5.99 -14.35
CA ALA A 308 -2.05 -6.80 -15.44
C ALA A 308 -2.02 -6.03 -16.77
N HIS A 309 -3.08 -5.31 -17.13
CA HIS A 309 -3.10 -4.45 -18.31
C HIS A 309 -2.04 -3.34 -18.22
N ASN A 310 -1.94 -2.68 -17.07
CA ASN A 310 -0.92 -1.64 -16.85
C ASN A 310 0.50 -2.21 -16.98
N ASN A 311 0.79 -3.36 -16.38
CA ASN A 311 2.11 -3.98 -16.43
C ASN A 311 2.46 -4.50 -17.83
N LEU A 312 1.49 -5.11 -18.52
CA LEU A 312 1.64 -5.53 -19.91
C LEU A 312 1.90 -4.31 -20.83
N GLY A 313 1.15 -3.22 -20.64
CA GLY A 313 1.37 -1.98 -21.37
C GLY A 313 2.79 -1.43 -21.17
N ARG A 314 3.29 -1.42 -19.94
CA ARG A 314 4.67 -0.99 -19.63
C ARG A 314 5.71 -1.90 -20.28
N LEU A 315 5.51 -3.21 -20.24
CA LEU A 315 6.40 -4.18 -20.89
C LEU A 315 6.44 -3.97 -22.42
N LEU A 316 5.28 -3.77 -23.04
CA LEU A 316 5.17 -3.49 -24.48
C LEU A 316 5.82 -2.15 -24.85
N GLN A 317 5.68 -1.14 -24.01
CA GLN A 317 6.33 0.15 -24.17
C GLN A 317 7.87 0.01 -24.10
N GLU A 318 8.40 -0.78 -23.16
CA GLU A 318 9.86 -1.07 -23.11
C GLU A 318 10.35 -1.79 -24.37
N GLN A 319 9.48 -2.63 -24.97
CA GLN A 319 9.77 -3.29 -26.25
C GLN A 319 9.61 -2.36 -27.49
N GLY A 320 9.23 -1.11 -27.31
CA GLY A 320 8.96 -0.15 -28.38
C GLY A 320 7.63 -0.37 -29.12
N LYS A 321 6.76 -1.26 -28.65
CA LYS A 321 5.45 -1.59 -29.24
C LYS A 321 4.39 -0.61 -28.74
N LEU A 322 4.51 0.68 -29.13
CA LEU A 322 3.76 1.78 -28.52
C LEU A 322 2.26 1.70 -28.73
N GLU A 323 1.78 1.32 -29.94
CA GLU A 323 0.35 1.17 -30.22
C GLU A 323 -0.28 0.06 -29.35
N ALA A 324 0.41 -1.06 -29.19
CA ALA A 324 -0.03 -2.15 -28.34
C ALA A 324 -0.03 -1.75 -26.85
N ALA A 325 0.98 -0.99 -26.42
CA ALA A 325 1.06 -0.46 -25.06
C ALA A 325 -0.12 0.48 -24.76
N ILE A 326 -0.43 1.42 -25.67
CA ILE A 326 -1.59 2.32 -25.57
C ILE A 326 -2.88 1.53 -25.41
N ALA A 327 -3.09 0.51 -26.24
CA ALA A 327 -4.29 -0.32 -26.16
C ALA A 327 -4.44 -1.01 -24.79
N GLU A 328 -3.34 -1.47 -24.19
CA GLU A 328 -3.37 -2.08 -22.87
C GLU A 328 -3.61 -1.03 -21.75
N PHE A 329 -3.00 0.14 -21.82
CA PHE A 329 -3.26 1.23 -20.86
C PHE A 329 -4.70 1.76 -20.95
N GLU A 330 -5.29 1.83 -22.15
CA GLU A 330 -6.70 2.19 -22.35
C GLU A 330 -7.64 1.19 -21.67
N LYS A 331 -7.34 -0.11 -21.75
CA LYS A 331 -8.11 -1.13 -21.02
C LYS A 331 -7.99 -0.94 -19.51
N ALA A 332 -6.78 -0.71 -18.99
CA ALA A 332 -6.56 -0.47 -17.57
C ALA A 332 -7.35 0.76 -17.08
N THR A 333 -7.28 1.88 -17.80
CA THR A 333 -8.01 3.12 -17.45
C THR A 333 -9.52 2.99 -17.60
N LYS A 334 -10.00 2.13 -18.51
CA LYS A 334 -11.43 1.81 -18.66
C LYS A 334 -11.97 1.01 -17.48
N ILE A 335 -11.18 0.04 -16.97
CA ILE A 335 -11.56 -0.79 -15.81
C ILE A 335 -11.56 0.08 -14.54
N ASP A 336 -10.48 0.82 -14.31
CA ASP A 336 -10.36 1.72 -13.16
C ASP A 336 -9.85 3.12 -13.57
N PRO A 337 -10.78 4.07 -13.82
CA PRO A 337 -10.41 5.44 -14.18
C PRO A 337 -9.67 6.20 -13.07
N LYS A 338 -9.70 5.73 -11.82
CA LYS A 338 -9.04 6.36 -10.68
C LYS A 338 -7.61 5.86 -10.47
N PHE A 339 -7.20 4.83 -11.20
CA PHE A 339 -5.85 4.31 -11.13
C PHE A 339 -4.88 5.20 -11.94
N GLU A 340 -4.37 6.25 -11.29
CA GLU A 340 -3.55 7.30 -11.92
C GLU A 340 -2.32 6.75 -12.68
N PHE A 341 -1.70 5.66 -12.20
CA PHE A 341 -0.56 5.06 -12.88
C PHE A 341 -0.88 4.64 -14.32
N ALA A 342 -2.05 4.05 -14.56
CA ALA A 342 -2.45 3.66 -15.91
C ALA A 342 -2.72 4.89 -16.79
N SER A 343 -3.36 5.92 -16.24
CA SER A 343 -3.64 7.17 -16.96
C SER A 343 -2.36 7.91 -17.34
N ASN A 344 -1.40 7.99 -16.44
CA ASN A 344 -0.09 8.60 -16.68
C ASN A 344 0.70 7.82 -17.75
N ASN A 345 0.71 6.48 -17.66
CA ASN A 345 1.38 5.62 -18.63
C ASN A 345 0.73 5.72 -20.03
N LEU A 346 -0.61 5.84 -20.09
CA LEU A 346 -1.34 6.04 -21.33
C LEU A 346 -0.96 7.37 -22.01
N GLN A 347 -0.94 8.45 -21.23
CA GLN A 347 -0.55 9.76 -21.73
C GLN A 347 0.87 9.73 -22.27
N GLU A 348 1.79 9.11 -21.54
CA GLU A 348 3.17 8.96 -21.93
C GLU A 348 3.33 8.12 -23.20
N ALA A 349 2.67 6.97 -23.30
CA ALA A 349 2.76 6.11 -24.49
C ALA A 349 2.21 6.80 -25.75
N ARG A 350 1.09 7.54 -25.64
CA ARG A 350 0.53 8.34 -26.74
C ARG A 350 1.50 9.42 -27.20
N ARG A 351 2.14 10.08 -26.27
CA ARG A 351 3.15 11.10 -26.54
C ARG A 351 4.36 10.51 -27.28
N LEU A 352 4.86 9.35 -26.81
CA LEU A 352 5.96 8.64 -27.48
C LEU A 352 5.59 8.25 -28.91
N LEU A 353 4.39 7.76 -29.13
CA LEU A 353 3.91 7.40 -30.46
C LEU A 353 3.83 8.63 -31.38
N SER A 354 3.34 9.76 -30.88
CA SER A 354 3.26 11.00 -31.66
C SER A 354 4.66 11.47 -32.11
N LEU A 355 5.66 11.33 -31.25
CA LEU A 355 7.05 11.64 -31.57
C LEU A 355 7.62 10.67 -32.61
N GLN A 356 7.31 9.39 -32.52
CA GLN A 356 7.76 8.39 -33.48
C GLN A 356 7.16 8.60 -34.87
N GLN A 357 5.92 9.12 -34.95
CA GLN A 357 5.23 9.39 -36.22
C GLN A 357 5.62 10.72 -36.89
N GLN A 358 6.38 11.57 -36.21
CA GLN A 358 6.81 12.88 -36.69
C GLN A 358 8.34 13.02 -36.62
N PRO A 359 9.11 12.21 -37.38
CA PRO A 359 10.58 12.22 -37.34
C PRO A 359 11.19 13.59 -37.70
N ASP A 360 10.52 14.37 -38.56
CA ASP A 360 10.99 15.71 -38.93
C ASP A 360 10.90 16.72 -37.78
N GLN A 361 9.94 16.58 -36.90
CA GLN A 361 9.88 17.39 -35.67
C GLN A 361 10.98 16.97 -34.68
N ILE A 362 11.29 15.68 -34.56
CA ILE A 362 12.42 15.20 -33.76
C ILE A 362 13.73 15.72 -34.28
N ILE A 363 13.93 15.74 -35.61
CA ILE A 363 15.13 16.32 -36.25
C ILE A 363 15.18 17.84 -36.02
N ALA A 364 14.05 18.54 -36.11
CA ALA A 364 13.94 19.95 -35.81
C ALA A 364 14.24 20.26 -34.33
N LEU A 365 13.72 19.42 -33.40
CA LEU A 365 13.97 19.52 -31.96
C LEU A 365 15.40 19.13 -31.59
N ASN A 366 16.00 18.14 -32.26
CA ASN A 366 17.42 17.78 -32.09
C ASN A 366 18.37 18.88 -32.66
N ASN A 367 17.93 19.64 -33.67
CA ASN A 367 18.67 20.78 -34.21
C ASN A 367 18.44 22.06 -33.39
N THR A 368 17.36 22.17 -32.60
CA THR A 368 17.19 23.24 -31.63
C THR A 368 17.79 22.79 -30.31
N LYS A 369 19.04 23.08 -30.08
CA LYS A 369 19.73 22.97 -28.78
C LYS A 369 19.02 23.71 -27.63
N TYR A 370 17.92 24.38 -27.90
CA TYR A 370 17.26 25.34 -27.02
C TYR A 370 15.75 25.16 -27.05
N LEU A 371 15.15 25.04 -25.87
CA LEU A 371 13.71 25.18 -25.71
C LEU A 371 13.30 26.63 -25.98
N PRO A 372 12.10 26.90 -26.55
CA PRO A 372 11.57 28.25 -26.61
C PRO A 372 11.55 28.85 -25.20
N GLN A 373 12.33 29.88 -24.95
CA GLN A 373 12.44 30.53 -23.64
C GLN A 373 11.36 31.58 -23.42
N GLU A 374 10.17 31.39 -23.97
CA GLU A 374 9.07 32.35 -23.85
C GLU A 374 8.38 32.28 -22.47
N ASP A 375 8.42 31.09 -21.81
CA ASP A 375 7.85 30.88 -20.49
C ASP A 375 8.92 31.05 -19.38
N PRO A 376 8.71 32.00 -18.44
CA PRO A 376 9.64 32.24 -17.33
C PRO A 376 9.90 30.99 -16.47
N LEU A 377 8.89 30.13 -16.28
CA LEU A 377 9.03 28.89 -15.50
C LEU A 377 9.93 27.87 -16.20
N THR A 378 9.80 27.72 -17.50
CA THR A 378 10.69 26.87 -18.31
C THR A 378 12.13 27.33 -18.20
N ARG A 379 12.38 28.64 -18.25
CA ARG A 379 13.72 29.22 -18.10
C ARG A 379 14.33 28.90 -16.73
N ILE A 380 13.54 28.96 -15.66
CA ILE A 380 13.95 28.61 -14.30
C ILE A 380 14.21 27.11 -14.17
N LYS A 381 13.27 26.25 -14.63
CA LYS A 381 13.44 24.79 -14.64
C LYS A 381 14.72 24.38 -15.38
N ARG A 382 15.11 25.10 -16.42
CA ARG A 382 16.33 24.86 -17.21
C ARG A 382 17.60 24.96 -16.36
N SER A 383 17.60 25.82 -15.36
CA SER A 383 18.72 26.05 -14.43
C SER A 383 18.70 25.13 -13.20
N ILE A 384 17.71 24.26 -13.11
CA ILE A 384 17.58 23.22 -12.09
C ILE A 384 17.91 21.88 -12.74
N VAL A 385 18.74 21.09 -12.12
CA VAL A 385 19.27 19.85 -12.71
C VAL A 385 18.93 18.64 -11.83
N LYS A 386 18.72 17.52 -12.47
CA LYS A 386 18.66 16.21 -11.82
C LYS A 386 20.08 15.68 -11.68
N ILE A 387 20.40 15.23 -10.49
CA ILE A 387 21.68 14.61 -10.18
C ILE A 387 21.44 13.11 -9.97
N SER A 388 22.22 12.29 -10.67
CA SER A 388 22.19 10.84 -10.57
C SER A 388 23.56 10.34 -10.17
N VAL A 389 23.63 9.52 -9.13
CA VAL A 389 24.87 8.92 -8.65
C VAL A 389 24.69 7.41 -8.56
N VAL A 390 25.62 6.69 -9.14
CA VAL A 390 25.73 5.24 -8.93
C VAL A 390 26.94 4.99 -8.05
N PHE A 391 26.70 4.60 -6.80
CA PHE A 391 27.75 4.16 -5.88
C PHE A 391 28.08 2.70 -6.14
N THR A 392 29.38 2.38 -6.18
CA THR A 392 29.93 1.03 -6.39
C THR A 392 30.66 0.55 -5.13
N GLY A 393 30.91 -0.75 -5.00
CA GLY A 393 31.61 -1.31 -3.84
C GLY A 393 30.67 -1.59 -2.65
N ASN A 394 31.05 -1.17 -1.45
CA ASN A 394 30.28 -1.43 -0.21
C ASN A 394 29.02 -0.56 -0.10
N ALA A 395 28.97 0.55 -0.81
CA ALA A 395 27.84 1.49 -0.88
C ALA A 395 26.99 1.27 -2.14
N LYS A 396 26.61 0.03 -2.44
CA LYS A 396 25.84 -0.30 -3.65
C LYS A 396 24.48 0.38 -3.67
N GLY A 397 24.27 1.26 -4.64
CA GLY A 397 22.96 1.90 -4.86
C GLY A 397 23.03 3.05 -5.85
N THR A 398 21.85 3.51 -6.26
CA THR A 398 21.70 4.74 -7.03
C THR A 398 21.05 5.78 -6.15
N ALA A 399 21.70 6.92 -5.98
CA ALA A 399 21.14 8.10 -5.33
C ALA A 399 20.68 9.10 -6.39
N TYR A 400 19.59 9.79 -6.08
CA TYR A 400 19.06 10.88 -6.89
C TYR A 400 18.89 12.12 -6.02
N GLY A 401 19.09 13.28 -6.64
CA GLY A 401 18.86 14.56 -5.99
C GLY A 401 18.66 15.66 -7.00
N THR A 402 18.44 16.84 -6.48
CA THR A 402 18.31 18.07 -7.25
C THR A 402 19.50 18.98 -6.99
N GLY A 403 19.90 19.74 -7.97
CA GLY A 403 20.85 20.84 -7.85
C GLY A 403 20.41 22.01 -8.70
N TYR A 404 20.97 23.16 -8.48
CA TYR A 404 20.71 24.33 -9.33
C TYR A 404 21.97 25.12 -9.62
N VAL A 405 21.94 25.78 -10.77
CA VAL A 405 23.08 26.53 -11.29
C VAL A 405 23.27 27.82 -10.51
N VAL A 406 24.47 27.99 -9.94
CA VAL A 406 24.85 29.18 -9.18
C VAL A 406 25.84 30.07 -9.96
N LYS A 407 26.56 29.53 -10.93
CA LYS A 407 27.54 30.26 -11.75
C LYS A 407 27.75 29.61 -13.09
N ARG A 408 28.04 30.41 -14.09
CA ARG A 408 28.49 29.95 -15.40
C ARG A 408 29.68 30.79 -15.91
N ARG A 409 30.64 30.15 -16.51
CA ARG A 409 31.76 30.80 -17.23
C ARG A 409 32.10 29.99 -18.50
N GLY A 410 31.68 30.48 -19.63
CA GLY A 410 31.80 29.74 -20.89
C GLY A 410 31.04 28.42 -20.85
N THR A 411 31.73 27.33 -21.16
CA THR A 411 31.13 25.97 -21.15
C THR A 411 31.08 25.33 -19.78
N THR A 412 31.66 25.96 -18.74
CA THR A 412 31.69 25.43 -17.38
C THR A 412 30.56 26.02 -16.55
N VAL A 413 29.86 25.16 -15.84
CA VAL A 413 28.71 25.48 -14.97
C VAL A 413 29.01 24.96 -13.55
N TRP A 414 28.72 25.79 -12.55
CA TRP A 414 28.77 25.40 -11.14
C TRP A 414 27.38 25.20 -10.58
N ILE A 415 27.18 24.06 -9.92
CA ILE A 415 25.90 23.60 -9.42
C ILE A 415 26.04 23.37 -7.93
N ILE A 416 25.11 23.90 -7.15
CA ILE A 416 24.98 23.61 -5.72
C ILE A 416 23.93 22.54 -5.47
N THR A 417 24.22 21.62 -4.54
CA THR A 417 23.32 20.58 -4.07
C THR A 417 23.62 20.24 -2.61
N ASN A 418 22.93 19.28 -2.04
CA ASN A 418 23.30 18.74 -0.73
C ASN A 418 24.47 17.77 -0.82
N ARG A 419 25.32 17.74 0.24
CA ARG A 419 26.45 16.82 0.36
C ARG A 419 26.00 15.36 0.28
N HIS A 420 24.94 15.00 1.00
CA HIS A 420 24.42 13.62 1.03
C HIS A 420 23.86 13.11 -0.31
N VAL A 421 23.67 13.97 -1.31
CA VAL A 421 23.32 13.56 -2.68
C VAL A 421 24.53 12.95 -3.38
N VAL A 422 25.73 13.43 -3.07
CA VAL A 422 26.98 13.09 -3.78
C VAL A 422 28.03 12.41 -2.88
N VAL A 423 27.72 12.19 -1.62
CA VAL A 423 28.54 11.45 -0.65
C VAL A 423 27.65 10.46 0.08
N ASP A 424 28.01 9.21 0.05
CA ASP A 424 27.32 8.17 0.78
C ASP A 424 27.46 8.38 2.31
N ARG A 425 26.34 8.37 3.01
CA ARG A 425 26.29 8.72 4.46
C ARG A 425 26.96 7.69 5.36
N ASP A 426 26.92 6.44 4.96
CA ASP A 426 27.41 5.34 5.81
C ASP A 426 28.89 5.06 5.60
N THR A 427 29.37 5.25 4.37
CA THR A 427 30.74 4.94 3.96
C THR A 427 31.61 6.15 3.74
N GLU A 428 31.04 7.38 3.77
CA GLU A 428 31.71 8.65 3.39
C GLU A 428 32.32 8.63 1.98
N GLN A 429 31.88 7.69 1.13
CA GLN A 429 32.37 7.54 -0.24
C GLN A 429 31.84 8.66 -1.12
N ARG A 430 32.73 9.36 -1.83
CA ARG A 430 32.38 10.42 -2.77
C ARG A 430 31.95 9.85 -4.12
N ALA A 431 30.98 10.50 -4.74
CA ALA A 431 30.43 10.10 -6.04
C ALA A 431 31.39 10.30 -7.22
N ASP A 432 32.42 11.11 -7.07
CA ASP A 432 33.39 11.39 -8.13
C ASP A 432 34.63 10.47 -8.12
N ASN A 433 34.63 9.39 -7.36
CA ASN A 433 35.64 8.34 -7.44
C ASN A 433 35.59 7.64 -8.83
N LEU A 434 36.72 7.08 -9.26
CA LEU A 434 36.91 6.48 -10.60
C LEU A 434 35.88 5.38 -10.94
N GLU A 435 35.28 4.74 -9.96
CA GLU A 435 34.31 3.66 -10.13
C GLU A 435 32.85 4.14 -10.08
N ASN A 436 32.59 5.37 -9.64
CA ASN A 436 31.27 5.92 -9.47
C ASN A 436 30.90 6.78 -10.69
N ASN A 437 29.60 6.81 -10.99
CA ASN A 437 29.09 7.62 -12.08
C ASN A 437 28.24 8.74 -11.51
N LEU A 438 28.80 9.96 -11.49
CA LEU A 438 28.10 11.19 -11.13
C LEU A 438 27.70 11.93 -12.41
N GLU A 439 26.40 11.94 -12.69
CA GLU A 439 25.83 12.55 -13.87
C GLU A 439 24.83 13.64 -13.51
N VAL A 440 24.78 14.67 -14.35
CA VAL A 440 23.85 15.79 -14.24
C VAL A 440 23.03 15.89 -15.52
N GLU A 441 21.72 15.97 -15.36
CA GLU A 441 20.75 16.06 -16.45
C GLU A 441 19.94 17.37 -16.29
N PRO A 442 20.01 18.31 -17.24
CA PRO A 442 19.19 19.53 -17.22
C PRO A 442 17.76 19.26 -17.70
N TYR A 443 16.85 20.20 -17.43
CA TYR A 443 15.47 20.14 -17.91
C TYR A 443 15.40 20.30 -19.43
N TYR A 444 14.75 19.38 -20.11
CA TYR A 444 14.54 19.38 -21.57
C TYR A 444 13.09 19.69 -22.01
N GLY A 445 12.20 19.99 -21.07
CA GLY A 445 10.77 20.20 -21.34
C GLY A 445 9.90 19.03 -20.88
N GLU A 446 8.65 19.30 -20.55
CA GLU A 446 7.70 18.28 -20.07
C GLU A 446 7.30 17.29 -21.17
N ASN A 447 7.56 17.63 -22.43
CA ASN A 447 7.09 16.92 -23.61
C ASN A 447 8.17 16.10 -24.35
N LEU A 448 9.34 15.85 -23.77
CA LEU A 448 10.47 15.22 -24.46
C LEU A 448 11.15 14.09 -23.65
N PRO A 449 10.46 12.96 -23.31
CA PRO A 449 11.06 11.96 -22.44
C PRO A 449 12.03 10.98 -23.10
N ASN A 450 12.04 10.84 -24.40
CA ASN A 450 12.83 9.81 -25.09
C ASN A 450 13.89 10.34 -26.06
N LEU A 451 14.15 11.62 -26.04
CA LEU A 451 15.42 12.08 -26.61
C LEU A 451 16.56 11.54 -25.72
N PRO A 452 17.70 11.11 -26.32
CA PRO A 452 18.89 10.86 -25.52
C PRO A 452 19.17 12.15 -24.76
N ARG A 453 18.88 12.12 -23.47
CA ARG A 453 19.08 13.26 -22.56
C ARG A 453 20.58 13.37 -22.40
N ASP A 454 21.17 14.47 -22.87
CA ASP A 454 22.58 14.73 -22.69
C ASP A 454 22.86 14.83 -21.19
N ARG A 455 23.40 13.76 -20.63
CA ARG A 455 23.91 13.74 -19.28
C ARG A 455 25.36 14.16 -19.31
N ALA A 456 25.66 15.19 -18.55
CA ALA A 456 27.03 15.64 -18.41
C ALA A 456 27.64 15.02 -17.15
N LYS A 457 28.88 14.56 -17.24
CA LYS A 457 29.64 14.14 -16.07
C LYS A 457 29.97 15.35 -15.20
N ALA A 458 29.80 15.18 -13.90
CA ALA A 458 30.10 16.19 -12.92
C ALA A 458 31.30 15.81 -12.07
N LYS A 459 31.98 16.81 -11.56
CA LYS A 459 33.10 16.69 -10.64
C LYS A 459 32.75 17.44 -9.35
N ILE A 460 32.98 16.82 -8.21
CA ILE A 460 32.80 17.47 -6.90
C ILE A 460 34.03 18.37 -6.67
N ILE A 461 33.81 19.69 -6.58
CA ILE A 461 34.89 20.64 -6.29
C ILE A 461 35.03 20.90 -4.80
N GLN A 462 33.91 21.11 -4.14
CA GLN A 462 33.85 21.43 -2.71
C GLN A 462 32.71 20.66 -2.05
N ILE A 463 32.91 20.29 -0.79
CA ILE A 463 31.86 19.75 0.10
C ILE A 463 32.03 20.35 1.48
N THR A 464 30.95 20.46 2.22
CA THR A 464 31.00 20.80 3.67
C THR A 464 31.53 19.61 4.46
N GLU A 465 32.22 19.89 5.55
CA GLU A 465 32.67 18.86 6.49
C GLU A 465 31.46 18.29 7.27
N PRO A 466 31.51 17.01 7.72
CA PRO A 466 30.41 16.39 8.45
C PRO A 466 30.00 17.14 9.73
N GLN A 467 30.92 17.90 10.34
CA GLN A 467 30.71 18.67 11.57
C GLN A 467 30.07 20.04 11.32
N GLU A 468 30.03 20.49 10.06
CA GLU A 468 29.41 21.77 9.73
C GLU A 468 27.88 21.67 9.80
N ASN A 469 27.22 22.73 10.27
CA ASN A 469 25.74 22.82 10.27
C ASN A 469 25.16 23.12 8.88
N LEU A 470 25.85 22.72 7.84
CA LEU A 470 25.47 22.84 6.44
C LEU A 470 25.80 21.53 5.71
N ASP A 471 24.89 21.04 4.91
CA ASP A 471 25.01 19.83 4.11
C ASP A 471 25.04 20.23 2.62
N LEU A 472 26.18 20.73 2.16
CA LEU A 472 26.34 21.31 0.83
C LEU A 472 27.45 20.64 0.02
N ALA A 473 27.25 20.55 -1.29
CA ALA A 473 28.26 20.18 -2.27
C ALA A 473 28.22 21.12 -3.48
N LEU A 474 29.39 21.47 -3.98
CA LEU A 474 29.57 22.24 -5.21
C LEU A 474 30.12 21.34 -6.31
N LEU A 475 29.42 21.28 -7.41
CA LEU A 475 29.76 20.49 -8.58
C LEU A 475 30.25 21.41 -9.72
N GLU A 476 31.23 20.94 -10.46
CA GLU A 476 31.65 21.52 -11.73
C GLU A 476 31.20 20.58 -12.86
N VAL A 477 30.54 21.15 -13.86
CA VAL A 477 30.03 20.43 -15.01
C VAL A 477 30.40 21.18 -16.28
N THR A 478 30.87 20.45 -17.30
CA THR A 478 31.14 20.99 -18.63
C THR A 478 30.26 20.32 -19.67
N GLY A 479 29.94 21.03 -20.73
CA GLY A 479 29.15 20.49 -21.84
C GLY A 479 27.64 20.58 -21.67
N LEU A 480 27.16 21.29 -20.64
CA LEU A 480 25.74 21.63 -20.55
C LEU A 480 25.36 22.70 -21.59
N PRO A 481 24.11 22.69 -22.10
CA PRO A 481 23.63 23.65 -23.10
C PRO A 481 23.88 25.11 -22.70
N ASP A 482 24.12 25.97 -23.68
CA ASP A 482 24.55 27.36 -23.47
C ASP A 482 23.43 28.27 -22.92
N ASP A 483 22.17 27.87 -23.03
CA ASP A 483 20.99 28.57 -22.52
C ASP A 483 20.75 28.39 -21.01
N ILE A 484 21.50 27.49 -20.37
CA ILE A 484 21.41 27.29 -18.92
C ILE A 484 22.11 28.45 -18.21
N SER A 485 21.40 29.19 -17.40
CA SER A 485 21.87 30.38 -16.71
C SER A 485 21.81 30.21 -15.17
N PRO A 486 22.64 30.92 -14.41
CA PRO A 486 22.50 30.96 -12.94
C PRO A 486 21.12 31.46 -12.54
N LEU A 487 20.59 30.91 -11.42
CA LEU A 487 19.37 31.42 -10.79
C LEU A 487 19.65 32.74 -10.08
N THR A 488 18.61 33.56 -9.96
CA THR A 488 18.65 34.80 -9.18
C THR A 488 18.34 34.53 -7.72
N PHE A 489 18.92 35.30 -6.82
CA PHE A 489 18.81 35.11 -5.39
C PHE A 489 18.01 36.26 -4.75
N HIS A 490 17.21 35.90 -3.75
CA HIS A 490 16.52 36.88 -2.92
C HIS A 490 17.54 37.63 -2.04
N GLN A 491 17.29 38.91 -1.84
CA GLN A 491 18.07 39.74 -0.92
C GLN A 491 17.10 40.33 0.11
N GLY A 492 17.35 40.07 1.37
CA GLY A 492 16.54 40.58 2.46
C GLY A 492 16.01 39.49 3.40
N GLU A 493 15.20 39.91 4.37
CA GLU A 493 14.61 39.00 5.36
C GLU A 493 13.41 38.25 4.76
N ILE A 494 13.27 36.99 5.14
CA ILE A 494 12.14 36.14 4.74
C ILE A 494 11.16 36.13 5.91
N ASN A 495 9.96 36.66 5.68
CA ASN A 495 8.93 36.70 6.71
C ASN A 495 8.19 35.34 6.82
N PRO A 496 7.72 34.98 8.04
CA PRO A 496 6.77 33.89 8.20
C PRO A 496 5.54 34.09 7.33
N GLN A 497 4.96 33.00 6.84
CA GLN A 497 3.78 32.98 5.95
C GLN A 497 4.02 33.52 4.52
N THR A 498 5.28 33.73 4.13
CA THR A 498 5.59 34.07 2.74
C THR A 498 5.22 32.90 1.82
N PRO A 499 4.37 33.08 0.80
CA PRO A 499 4.11 32.08 -0.20
C PRO A 499 5.39 31.74 -0.98
N ILE A 500 5.65 30.46 -1.17
CA ILE A 500 6.86 29.97 -1.83
C ILE A 500 6.55 28.89 -2.84
N SER A 501 7.48 28.65 -3.73
CA SER A 501 7.46 27.51 -4.64
C SER A 501 8.75 26.69 -4.49
N ILE A 502 8.64 25.37 -4.63
CA ILE A 502 9.78 24.47 -4.65
C ILE A 502 9.77 23.74 -5.99
N ILE A 503 10.91 23.69 -6.66
CA ILE A 503 11.05 22.96 -7.91
C ILE A 503 12.17 21.92 -7.75
N GLY A 504 11.84 20.66 -7.99
CA GLY A 504 12.82 19.58 -7.81
C GLY A 504 12.35 18.23 -8.37
N HIS A 505 13.07 17.18 -7.99
CA HIS A 505 12.86 15.80 -8.44
C HIS A 505 12.51 14.91 -7.24
N PRO A 506 11.25 14.83 -6.82
CA PRO A 506 10.88 13.91 -5.77
C PRO A 506 10.97 12.47 -6.25
N GLU A 507 11.69 11.62 -5.51
CA GLU A 507 11.70 10.16 -5.67
C GLU A 507 11.77 9.66 -7.12
N SER A 508 12.66 10.21 -7.95
CA SER A 508 12.81 9.88 -9.38
C SER A 508 11.75 10.44 -10.34
N LYS A 509 10.80 11.24 -9.90
CA LYS A 509 9.85 11.93 -10.79
C LYS A 509 10.52 13.15 -11.46
N ASP A 510 10.03 13.48 -12.65
CA ASP A 510 10.58 14.62 -13.41
C ASP A 510 10.06 15.96 -12.85
N TRP A 511 10.89 16.97 -12.86
CA TRP A 511 10.72 18.40 -12.52
C TRP A 511 9.30 18.84 -12.08
N SER A 512 8.97 18.63 -10.82
CA SER A 512 7.68 19.03 -10.26
C SER A 512 7.81 20.38 -9.53
N LYS A 513 6.82 21.26 -9.72
CA LYS A 513 6.66 22.49 -8.95
C LYS A 513 5.65 22.26 -7.82
N TYR A 514 6.04 22.58 -6.61
CA TYR A 514 5.16 22.54 -5.43
C TYR A 514 4.99 23.94 -4.87
N GLU A 515 3.79 24.22 -4.38
CA GLU A 515 3.51 25.44 -3.66
C GLU A 515 3.43 25.15 -2.17
N ALA A 516 3.99 26.03 -1.37
CA ALA A 516 4.10 25.90 0.07
C ALA A 516 4.13 27.29 0.71
N ILE A 517 4.21 27.35 2.02
CA ILE A 517 4.41 28.60 2.77
C ILE A 517 5.57 28.44 3.75
N THR A 518 6.27 29.53 4.03
CA THR A 518 7.23 29.57 5.12
C THR A 518 6.50 29.62 6.46
N ILE A 519 6.82 28.73 7.40
CA ILE A 519 6.29 28.77 8.77
C ILE A 519 7.11 29.76 9.60
N GLY A 520 8.42 29.82 9.38
CA GLY A 520 9.33 30.65 10.14
C GLY A 520 10.78 30.19 10.07
N ILE A 521 11.59 30.65 11.00
CA ILE A 521 12.99 30.26 11.16
C ILE A 521 13.13 29.46 12.46
N GLN A 522 13.73 28.28 12.40
CA GLN A 522 13.99 27.47 13.57
C GLN A 522 15.05 28.16 14.45
N SER A 523 14.68 28.52 15.69
CA SER A 523 15.51 29.29 16.61
C SER A 523 16.83 28.60 16.98
N SER A 524 16.87 27.27 16.98
CA SER A 524 18.07 26.49 17.37
C SER A 524 19.09 26.34 16.24
N SER A 525 18.68 26.37 14.98
CA SER A 525 19.54 26.09 13.81
C SER A 525 19.60 27.23 12.80
N GLY A 526 18.66 28.17 12.85
CA GLY A 526 18.51 29.23 11.86
C GLY A 526 18.03 28.74 10.49
N ASN A 527 17.46 27.54 10.40
CA ASN A 527 16.92 26.98 9.15
C ASN A 527 15.52 27.48 8.89
N LEU A 528 15.13 27.60 7.61
CA LEU A 528 13.76 27.89 7.22
C LEU A 528 12.88 26.66 7.50
N LEU A 529 11.75 26.89 8.15
CA LEU A 529 10.67 25.94 8.32
C LEU A 529 9.62 26.21 7.24
N ILE A 530 9.25 25.15 6.53
CA ILE A 530 8.34 25.21 5.39
C ILE A 530 7.21 24.23 5.65
N ASP A 531 5.96 24.69 5.53
CA ASP A 531 4.80 23.82 5.53
C ASP A 531 4.64 23.18 4.15
N VAL A 532 4.87 21.90 4.10
CA VAL A 532 4.81 21.13 2.87
C VAL A 532 3.77 20.05 3.03
N SER A 533 2.56 20.37 2.67
CA SER A 533 1.39 19.47 2.77
C SER A 533 1.42 18.28 1.80
N LEU A 534 2.45 18.15 0.97
CA LEU A 534 2.60 17.06 -0.02
C LEU A 534 4.05 16.58 -0.04
N ALA A 535 4.21 15.26 -0.25
CA ALA A 535 5.50 14.55 -0.30
C ALA A 535 6.51 15.27 -1.20
N VAL A 536 7.53 15.81 -0.61
CA VAL A 536 8.33 16.79 -1.22
C VAL A 536 9.60 16.31 -1.82
N GLY A 537 9.84 16.93 -2.88
CA GLY A 537 10.96 17.07 -3.70
C GLY A 537 12.32 16.85 -3.09
N GLY A 538 13.18 16.26 -3.87
CA GLY A 538 14.48 15.79 -3.49
C GLY A 538 15.36 16.84 -2.82
N SER A 539 16.24 16.39 -1.98
CA SER A 539 17.33 17.15 -1.40
C SER A 539 18.09 17.95 -2.46
N GLY A 540 18.39 19.20 -2.17
CA GLY A 540 19.05 20.12 -3.10
C GLY A 540 18.11 20.98 -3.97
N SER A 541 16.78 20.83 -3.80
CA SER A 541 15.82 21.65 -4.53
C SER A 541 15.86 23.11 -4.07
N PRO A 542 15.86 24.08 -5.01
CA PRO A 542 15.73 25.48 -4.67
C PRO A 542 14.32 25.80 -4.19
N VAL A 543 14.25 26.68 -3.20
CA VAL A 543 13.00 27.30 -2.69
C VAL A 543 12.94 28.72 -3.24
N PHE A 544 11.81 29.09 -3.82
CA PHE A 544 11.61 30.35 -4.49
C PHE A 544 10.57 31.23 -3.79
N ASP A 545 10.79 32.55 -3.83
CA ASP A 545 9.77 33.55 -3.52
C ASP A 545 8.75 33.72 -4.67
N GLN A 546 7.81 34.63 -4.53
CA GLN A 546 6.79 34.92 -5.56
C GLN A 546 7.38 35.50 -6.86
N GLU A 547 8.53 36.17 -6.77
CA GLU A 547 9.28 36.68 -7.91
C GLU A 547 10.23 35.65 -8.52
N MET A 548 10.12 34.40 -8.08
CA MET A 548 10.95 33.29 -8.53
C MET A 548 12.47 33.50 -8.32
N ARG A 549 12.83 34.16 -7.20
CA ARG A 549 14.22 34.25 -6.72
C ARG A 549 14.45 33.21 -5.62
N VAL A 550 15.62 32.61 -5.61
CA VAL A 550 15.95 31.58 -4.62
C VAL A 550 16.09 32.17 -3.23
N ILE A 551 15.27 31.68 -2.29
CA ILE A 551 15.32 32.06 -0.88
C ILE A 551 15.96 30.98 0.00
N GLY A 552 16.16 29.77 -0.52
CA GLY A 552 16.74 28.68 0.25
C GLY A 552 17.03 27.44 -0.57
N LEU A 553 17.66 26.47 0.09
CA LEU A 553 17.99 25.15 -0.45
C LEU A 553 17.45 24.06 0.50
N MET A 554 16.55 23.23 -0.02
CA MET A 554 15.96 22.12 0.71
C MET A 554 17.00 21.07 1.09
N PHE A 555 16.99 20.57 2.34
CA PHE A 555 17.89 19.50 2.74
C PHE A 555 17.21 18.35 3.51
N LYS A 556 15.98 18.54 4.00
CA LYS A 556 15.26 17.51 4.74
C LYS A 556 13.76 17.74 4.68
N THR A 557 13.02 16.65 4.57
CA THR A 557 11.57 16.61 4.85
C THR A 557 11.31 15.58 5.95
N ILE A 558 10.37 15.86 6.83
CA ILE A 558 9.89 14.90 7.84
C ILE A 558 8.56 14.37 7.32
N ASN A 559 8.49 13.08 6.99
CA ASN A 559 7.26 12.41 6.61
C ASN A 559 6.35 12.21 7.81
N GLU A 560 5.04 12.18 7.58
CA GLU A 560 3.93 12.08 8.54
C GLU A 560 4.01 10.94 9.57
N SER A 561 4.95 10.00 9.44
CA SER A 561 5.10 8.91 10.40
C SER A 561 5.77 9.32 11.73
N GLN A 562 6.22 10.55 11.86
CA GLN A 562 6.91 11.04 13.07
C GLN A 562 6.26 12.25 13.76
N ILE A 563 5.32 12.97 13.11
CA ILE A 563 4.60 14.10 13.73
C ILE A 563 3.20 14.20 13.12
N ASP A 564 2.16 14.45 13.93
CA ASP A 564 0.76 14.65 13.52
C ASP A 564 0.60 15.57 12.27
N SER A 565 0.08 14.99 11.21
CA SER A 565 -0.69 15.53 10.08
C SER A 565 -0.23 16.76 9.28
N SER A 566 0.93 17.37 9.50
CA SER A 566 1.48 18.42 8.63
C SER A 566 2.94 18.12 8.28
N GLY A 567 3.25 17.91 7.00
CA GLY A 567 4.62 17.70 6.54
C GLY A 567 5.46 18.96 6.76
N ILE A 568 6.53 18.88 7.57
CA ILE A 568 7.46 19.99 7.76
C ILE A 568 8.71 19.75 6.92
N GLY A 569 9.02 20.71 6.04
CA GLY A 569 10.27 20.78 5.28
C GLY A 569 11.28 21.71 5.95
N PHE A 570 12.57 21.43 5.74
CA PHE A 570 13.68 22.28 6.21
C PHE A 570 14.53 22.71 5.03
N ALA A 571 14.82 24.01 4.96
CA ALA A 571 15.74 24.56 3.99
C ALA A 571 16.80 25.43 4.65
N TYR A 572 18.00 25.42 4.10
CA TYR A 572 19.01 26.43 4.45
C TYR A 572 18.62 27.77 3.83
N PRO A 573 18.58 28.87 4.62
CA PRO A 573 18.39 30.20 4.07
C PRO A 573 19.48 30.53 3.03
N ILE A 574 19.10 31.25 2.00
CA ILE A 574 19.99 31.50 0.85
C ILE A 574 21.24 32.29 1.24
N ASP A 575 21.15 33.20 2.19
CA ASP A 575 22.28 33.97 2.70
C ASP A 575 23.40 33.07 3.26
N ARG A 576 23.03 32.00 3.98
CA ARG A 576 24.01 31.02 4.51
C ARG A 576 24.66 30.22 3.37
N VAL A 577 23.88 29.86 2.35
CA VAL A 577 24.41 29.19 1.14
C VAL A 577 25.38 30.10 0.40
N LEU A 578 24.99 31.37 0.21
CA LEU A 578 25.83 32.38 -0.45
C LEU A 578 27.12 32.67 0.33
N GLN A 579 27.02 32.76 1.67
CA GLN A 579 28.19 32.92 2.52
C GLN A 579 29.16 31.73 2.37
N LYS A 580 28.66 30.50 2.29
CA LYS A 580 29.50 29.32 2.06
C LYS A 580 30.14 29.31 0.69
N LEU A 581 29.39 29.69 -0.35
CA LEU A 581 29.93 29.85 -1.69
C LEU A 581 31.04 30.91 -1.75
N ALA A 582 30.89 32.02 -1.03
CA ALA A 582 31.92 33.02 -0.91
C ALA A 582 33.19 32.48 -0.23
N GLN A 583 33.06 31.69 0.86
CA GLN A 583 34.19 30.99 1.50
C GLN A 583 34.90 30.04 0.51
N TRP A 584 34.15 29.39 -0.39
CA TRP A 584 34.69 28.56 -1.46
C TRP A 584 35.20 29.35 -2.68
N GLN A 585 35.26 30.68 -2.58
CA GLN A 585 35.72 31.62 -3.62
C GLN A 585 34.86 31.54 -4.91
N VAL A 586 33.60 31.20 -4.79
CA VAL A 586 32.63 31.20 -5.88
C VAL A 586 31.83 32.49 -5.83
N ALA A 587 32.21 33.47 -6.64
CA ALA A 587 31.36 34.64 -6.84
C ALA A 587 30.11 34.24 -7.63
N VAL A 588 28.97 34.55 -7.09
CA VAL A 588 27.64 34.36 -7.73
C VAL A 588 27.11 35.71 -8.21
N PRO A 589 26.27 35.76 -9.28
CA PRO A 589 25.74 37.00 -9.82
C PRO A 589 24.80 37.71 -8.87
#